data_fb3db7215cd04d45ecb4ca0d2ab4aa5b
#
_entry.id   fb3db7215cd04d45ecb4ca0d2ab4aa5b
#
_cell.length_a   1.000
_cell.length_b   1.000
_cell.length_c   1.000
_cell.angle_alpha   90.00
_cell.angle_beta   90.00
_cell.angle_gamma   90.00
#
_symmetry.space_group_name_H-M   'P 1'
#
loop_
_entity.id
_entity.type
_entity.pdbx_description
1 polymer ?
#
loop_
_entity_poly.entity_id
_entity_poly.type
_entity_poly.pdbx_seq_one_letter_code
_entity_poly.pdbx_strand_id
1 'polypeptide(L)'
;MRYALVVLLTCACALAPAATSAQEARARWERMCQIRAEKFDLVLPTAMHDNDLDMWIVVMREGLLDPMWEALGRGYVGGWAYYVFTDRGDRVERAALGVGGYMLEQCGVYDYFGGAEELASYVAEREPQRIGVNMAASIGGADGLSHTSYLHLRREL
;
A
#
# COMPACT_ATOMS: atom_id res chain seq x y z
N MET A 1 -33.47 31.28 -46.33
CA MET A 1 -32.12 30.71 -46.14
C MET A 1 -31.39 31.16 -44.86
N ARG A 2 -32.00 31.86 -43.90
CA ARG A 2 -31.32 32.34 -42.66
C ARG A 2 -31.56 31.46 -41.44
N TYR A 3 -32.48 30.51 -41.48
CA TYR A 3 -32.80 29.63 -40.32
C TYR A 3 -32.08 28.27 -40.34
N ALA A 4 -31.51 27.85 -41.47
CA ALA A 4 -30.75 26.59 -41.57
C ALA A 4 -29.37 26.67 -40.96
N LEU A 5 -28.79 27.88 -40.78
CA LEU A 5 -27.45 28.07 -40.24
C LEU A 5 -27.40 28.04 -38.70
N VAL A 6 -28.55 28.35 -38.03
CA VAL A 6 -28.64 28.43 -36.57
C VAL A 6 -28.82 27.03 -35.96
N VAL A 7 -29.44 26.07 -36.66
CA VAL A 7 -29.65 24.71 -36.17
C VAL A 7 -28.37 23.87 -36.20
N LEU A 8 -27.45 24.18 -37.09
CA LEU A 8 -26.15 23.45 -37.18
C LEU A 8 -25.14 23.85 -36.10
N LEU A 9 -25.27 25.07 -35.53
CA LEU A 9 -24.34 25.56 -34.50
C LEU A 9 -24.69 25.08 -33.08
N THR A 10 -25.94 24.68 -32.83
CA THR A 10 -26.39 24.20 -31.52
C THR A 10 -26.11 22.71 -31.28
N CYS A 11 -25.85 21.94 -32.34
CA CYS A 11 -25.53 20.51 -32.21
C CYS A 11 -24.05 20.19 -31.93
N ALA A 12 -23.13 21.17 -32.09
CA ALA A 12 -21.70 20.95 -31.89
C ALA A 12 -21.23 21.07 -30.44
N CYS A 13 -22.05 21.61 -29.53
CA CYS A 13 -21.70 21.78 -28.11
C CYS A 13 -22.03 20.56 -27.22
N ALA A 14 -22.64 19.52 -27.77
CA ALA A 14 -23.08 18.34 -26.96
C ALA A 14 -22.14 17.15 -26.98
N LEU A 15 -20.96 17.26 -27.57
CA LEU A 15 -19.95 16.18 -27.66
C LEU A 15 -18.66 16.49 -26.87
N ALA A 16 -18.77 17.10 -25.70
CA ALA A 16 -17.70 16.96 -24.73
C ALA A 16 -17.77 15.50 -24.24
N PRO A 17 -16.73 14.66 -24.45
CA PRO A 17 -16.76 13.33 -23.90
C PRO A 17 -16.84 13.45 -22.38
N ALA A 18 -17.98 13.10 -21.81
CA ALA A 18 -18.07 12.85 -20.39
C ALA A 18 -17.03 11.78 -20.10
N ALA A 19 -16.00 12.10 -19.32
CA ALA A 19 -15.06 11.10 -18.87
C ALA A 19 -15.87 9.92 -18.33
N THR A 20 -15.69 8.74 -18.90
CA THR A 20 -16.46 7.57 -18.46
C THR A 20 -16.10 7.31 -17.01
N SER A 21 -17.04 6.81 -16.20
CA SER A 21 -16.78 6.45 -14.79
C SER A 21 -15.55 5.54 -14.62
N ALA A 22 -15.25 4.74 -15.63
CA ALA A 22 -14.05 3.91 -15.70
C ALA A 22 -12.75 4.73 -15.81
N GLN A 23 -12.74 5.80 -16.59
CA GLN A 23 -11.57 6.68 -16.72
C GLN A 23 -11.31 7.44 -15.42
N GLU A 24 -12.37 7.92 -14.75
CA GLU A 24 -12.24 8.57 -13.45
C GLU A 24 -11.73 7.59 -12.36
N ALA A 25 -12.26 6.37 -12.33
CA ALA A 25 -11.81 5.34 -11.39
C ALA A 25 -10.31 5.02 -11.59
N ARG A 26 -9.87 4.89 -12.85
CA ARG A 26 -8.48 4.68 -13.19
C ARG A 26 -7.60 5.87 -12.77
N ALA A 27 -7.99 7.08 -13.07
CA ALA A 27 -7.24 8.28 -12.69
C ALA A 27 -7.11 8.42 -11.16
N ARG A 28 -8.16 8.10 -10.41
CA ARG A 28 -8.10 8.06 -8.94
C ARG A 28 -7.14 7.00 -8.43
N TRP A 29 -7.17 5.81 -8.99
CA TRP A 29 -6.24 4.75 -8.63
C TRP A 29 -4.78 5.14 -8.93
N GLU A 30 -4.48 5.65 -10.12
CA GLU A 30 -3.15 6.13 -10.51
C GLU A 30 -2.65 7.22 -9.54
N ARG A 31 -3.53 8.16 -9.17
CA ARG A 31 -3.21 9.19 -8.19
C ARG A 31 -2.92 8.61 -6.81
N MET A 32 -3.65 7.58 -6.37
CA MET A 32 -3.39 6.90 -5.09
C MET A 32 -2.08 6.13 -5.10
N CYS A 33 -1.69 5.52 -6.23
CA CYS A 33 -0.38 4.90 -6.38
C CYS A 33 0.75 5.93 -6.26
N GLN A 34 0.61 7.08 -6.93
CA GLN A 34 1.58 8.18 -6.83
C GLN A 34 1.72 8.67 -5.38
N ILE A 35 0.60 8.97 -4.70
CA ILE A 35 0.63 9.43 -3.30
C ILE A 35 1.31 8.39 -2.40
N ARG A 36 1.08 7.10 -2.63
CA ARG A 36 1.72 6.01 -1.88
C ARG A 36 3.21 5.98 -2.12
N ALA A 37 3.65 6.06 -3.38
CA ALA A 37 5.06 6.13 -3.73
C ALA A 37 5.73 7.33 -3.03
N GLU A 38 5.15 8.52 -3.15
CA GLU A 38 5.67 9.74 -2.50
C GLU A 38 5.77 9.59 -0.97
N LYS A 39 4.78 8.98 -0.30
CA LYS A 39 4.85 8.72 1.15
C LYS A 39 5.97 7.75 1.51
N PHE A 40 6.14 6.69 0.72
CA PHE A 40 7.16 5.69 0.96
C PHE A 40 8.57 6.24 0.68
N ASP A 41 8.71 7.16 -0.27
CA ASP A 41 10.00 7.76 -0.61
C ASP A 41 10.39 8.94 0.28
N LEU A 42 9.41 9.77 0.67
CA LEU A 42 9.69 11.04 1.35
C LEU A 42 9.46 11.01 2.86
N VAL A 43 8.55 10.17 3.35
CA VAL A 43 8.16 10.17 4.76
C VAL A 43 8.72 8.96 5.50
N LEU A 44 8.61 7.78 4.91
CA LEU A 44 8.96 6.54 5.59
C LEU A 44 10.44 6.45 6.00
N PRO A 45 11.43 6.83 5.14
CA PRO A 45 12.83 6.77 5.54
C PRO A 45 13.14 7.62 6.77
N THR A 46 12.64 8.86 6.80
CA THR A 46 12.81 9.75 7.96
C THR A 46 12.13 9.17 9.20
N ALA A 47 10.92 8.65 9.07
CA ALA A 47 10.19 8.07 10.20
C ALA A 47 10.90 6.82 10.77
N MET A 48 11.46 5.97 9.92
CA MET A 48 12.25 4.81 10.37
C MET A 48 13.53 5.24 11.06
N HIS A 49 14.27 6.17 10.46
CA HIS A 49 15.51 6.71 11.03
C HIS A 49 15.29 7.40 12.39
N ASP A 50 14.28 8.28 12.51
CA ASP A 50 13.98 9.02 13.75
C ASP A 50 13.57 8.10 14.92
N ASN A 51 13.18 6.84 14.61
CA ASN A 51 12.81 5.83 15.60
C ASN A 51 13.83 4.69 15.69
N ASP A 52 14.98 4.80 15.05
CA ASP A 52 16.04 3.77 14.99
C ASP A 52 15.47 2.40 14.56
N LEU A 53 14.62 2.34 13.54
CA LEU A 53 14.04 1.10 13.03
C LEU A 53 14.80 0.63 11.80
N ASP A 54 15.32 -0.60 11.85
CA ASP A 54 15.92 -1.27 10.69
C ASP A 54 14.84 -1.89 9.81
N MET A 55 13.73 -2.29 10.44
CA MET A 55 12.60 -2.92 9.75
C MET A 55 11.28 -2.54 10.41
N TRP A 56 10.23 -2.37 9.61
CA TRP A 56 8.84 -2.22 10.05
C TRP A 56 7.99 -3.30 9.40
N ILE A 57 7.27 -4.09 10.23
CA ILE A 57 6.41 -5.18 9.78
C ILE A 57 4.96 -4.87 10.16
N VAL A 58 4.09 -4.80 9.15
CA VAL A 58 2.65 -4.71 9.33
C VAL A 58 2.02 -6.07 9.08
N VAL A 59 1.43 -6.63 10.11
CA VAL A 59 0.83 -7.98 10.08
C VAL A 59 -0.64 -7.89 9.75
N MET A 60 -1.08 -8.66 8.78
CA MET A 60 -2.49 -8.80 8.41
C MET A 60 -2.89 -10.27 8.40
N ARG A 61 -4.16 -10.52 8.57
CA ARG A 61 -4.74 -11.84 8.32
C ARG A 61 -6.15 -11.71 7.77
N GLU A 62 -6.64 -12.77 7.18
CA GLU A 62 -8.03 -12.83 6.70
C GLU A 62 -9.01 -12.44 7.82
N GLY A 63 -9.91 -11.51 7.51
CA GLY A 63 -10.90 -11.01 8.47
C GLY A 63 -10.37 -10.06 9.55
N LEU A 64 -9.06 -9.80 9.61
CA LEU A 64 -8.45 -8.84 10.53
C LEU A 64 -7.31 -8.08 9.84
N LEU A 65 -7.68 -7.02 9.14
CA LEU A 65 -6.75 -6.15 8.44
C LEU A 65 -6.26 -5.05 9.38
N ASP A 66 -4.99 -4.69 9.25
CA ASP A 66 -4.42 -3.54 9.95
C ASP A 66 -5.07 -2.24 9.44
N PRO A 67 -5.29 -1.22 10.29
CA PRO A 67 -5.81 0.09 9.87
C PRO A 67 -5.01 0.75 8.73
N MET A 68 -3.73 0.42 8.61
CA MET A 68 -2.87 0.91 7.52
C MET A 68 -3.15 0.25 6.16
N TRP A 69 -3.98 -0.78 6.07
CA TRP A 69 -4.23 -1.55 4.84
C TRP A 69 -4.57 -0.69 3.62
N GLU A 70 -5.39 0.35 3.78
CA GLU A 70 -5.70 1.27 2.68
C GLU A 70 -4.48 2.07 2.23
N ALA A 71 -3.70 2.58 3.16
CA ALA A 71 -2.49 3.32 2.86
C ALA A 71 -1.44 2.44 2.18
N LEU A 72 -1.36 1.16 2.56
CA LEU A 72 -0.42 0.19 2.01
C LEU A 72 -0.85 -0.41 0.67
N GLY A 73 -2.12 -0.28 0.25
CA GLY A 73 -2.52 -0.58 -1.13
C GLY A 73 -3.64 -1.60 -1.31
N ARG A 74 -4.38 -1.98 -0.26
CA ARG A 74 -5.58 -2.83 -0.33
C ARG A 74 -5.39 -4.17 -1.06
N GLY A 75 -4.26 -4.83 -0.85
CA GLY A 75 -4.05 -6.16 -1.40
C GLY A 75 -4.99 -7.21 -0.80
N TYR A 76 -5.26 -8.28 -1.54
CA TYR A 76 -6.02 -9.41 -1.04
C TYR A 76 -5.22 -10.20 0.01
N VAL A 77 -5.86 -10.55 1.11
CA VAL A 77 -5.29 -11.33 2.20
C VAL A 77 -6.17 -12.54 2.45
N GLY A 78 -5.72 -13.74 2.06
CA GLY A 78 -6.44 -15.01 2.21
C GLY A 78 -5.97 -15.88 3.37
N GLY A 79 -5.08 -15.37 4.20
CA GLY A 79 -4.49 -16.05 5.35
C GLY A 79 -3.67 -15.06 6.15
N TRP A 80 -2.43 -15.41 6.48
CA TRP A 80 -1.45 -14.45 7.01
C TRP A 80 -0.80 -13.68 5.87
N ALA A 81 -0.53 -12.40 6.12
CA ALA A 81 0.16 -11.53 5.17
C ALA A 81 0.95 -10.44 5.89
N TYR A 82 2.00 -9.94 5.24
CA TYR A 82 2.91 -8.97 5.82
C TYR A 82 3.29 -7.93 4.78
N TYR A 83 3.24 -6.67 5.18
CA TYR A 83 3.98 -5.63 4.50
C TYR A 83 5.26 -5.37 5.29
N VAL A 84 6.40 -5.49 4.64
CA VAL A 84 7.71 -5.37 5.27
C VAL A 84 8.48 -4.23 4.63
N PHE A 85 8.96 -3.33 5.45
CA PHE A 85 9.77 -2.18 5.07
C PHE A 85 11.12 -2.28 5.75
N THR A 86 12.19 -2.31 4.96
CA THR A 86 13.56 -2.48 5.47
C THR A 86 14.38 -1.26 5.11
N ASP A 87 14.97 -0.61 6.10
CA ASP A 87 15.93 0.46 5.89
C ASP A 87 17.24 -0.12 5.32
N ARG A 88 17.64 0.36 4.14
CA ARG A 88 18.89 -0.02 3.48
C ARG A 88 19.92 1.10 3.53
N GLY A 89 19.64 2.17 4.26
CA GLY A 89 20.47 3.35 4.41
C GLY A 89 20.24 4.41 3.33
N ASP A 90 20.22 4.02 2.08
CA ASP A 90 19.97 4.91 0.93
C ASP A 90 18.49 4.94 0.51
N ARG A 91 17.74 3.91 0.84
CA ARG A 91 16.30 3.76 0.56
C ARG A 91 15.64 2.78 1.51
N VAL A 92 14.32 2.80 1.54
CA VAL A 92 13.52 1.75 2.19
C VAL A 92 13.11 0.72 1.15
N GLU A 93 13.58 -0.52 1.31
CA GLU A 93 13.14 -1.68 0.53
C GLU A 93 11.75 -2.13 1.01
N ARG A 94 10.87 -2.51 0.09
CA ARG A 94 9.44 -2.75 0.35
C ARG A 94 9.02 -4.11 -0.15
N ALA A 95 8.48 -4.93 0.74
CA ALA A 95 7.96 -6.24 0.36
C ALA A 95 6.48 -6.40 0.77
N ALA A 96 5.76 -7.18 -0.02
CA ALA A 96 4.41 -7.64 0.26
C ALA A 96 4.41 -9.18 0.23
N LEU A 97 4.28 -9.81 1.40
CA LEU A 97 4.34 -11.26 1.56
C LEU A 97 2.95 -11.80 1.92
N GLY A 98 2.47 -12.79 1.17
CA GLY A 98 1.11 -13.31 1.34
C GLY A 98 0.01 -12.31 0.97
N VAL A 99 0.37 -11.20 0.34
CA VAL A 99 -0.56 -10.19 -0.15
C VAL A 99 -0.67 -10.33 -1.66
N GLY A 100 -1.87 -10.60 -2.15
CA GLY A 100 -2.13 -10.72 -3.59
C GLY A 100 -2.89 -9.52 -4.15
N GLY A 101 -2.79 -9.34 -5.47
CA GLY A 101 -3.64 -8.40 -6.17
C GLY A 101 -2.97 -7.66 -7.31
N TYR A 102 -3.48 -7.92 -8.52
CA TYR A 102 -3.04 -7.27 -9.74
C TYR A 102 -2.91 -5.74 -9.61
N MET A 103 -3.89 -5.09 -8.96
CA MET A 103 -3.88 -3.63 -8.78
C MET A 103 -2.75 -3.16 -7.86
N LEU A 104 -2.35 -3.96 -6.87
CA LEU A 104 -1.23 -3.65 -5.99
C LEU A 104 0.10 -3.76 -6.75
N GLU A 105 0.27 -4.83 -7.51
CA GLU A 105 1.45 -5.07 -8.35
C GLU A 105 1.60 -3.99 -9.43
N GLN A 106 0.51 -3.64 -10.12
CA GLN A 106 0.50 -2.60 -11.15
C GLN A 106 0.80 -1.19 -10.60
N CYS A 107 0.62 -0.98 -9.31
CA CYS A 107 0.99 0.28 -8.65
C CYS A 107 2.52 0.50 -8.63
N GLY A 108 3.32 -0.58 -8.68
CA GLY A 108 4.78 -0.52 -8.80
C GLY A 108 5.49 0.08 -7.58
N VAL A 109 4.88 0.02 -6.40
CA VAL A 109 5.43 0.63 -5.18
C VAL A 109 6.15 -0.35 -4.26
N TYR A 110 6.09 -1.65 -4.56
CA TYR A 110 6.79 -2.71 -3.83
C TYR A 110 7.90 -3.30 -4.69
N ASP A 111 9.05 -3.54 -4.08
CA ASP A 111 10.22 -4.15 -4.73
C ASP A 111 10.10 -5.66 -4.83
N TYR A 112 9.35 -6.28 -3.88
CA TYR A 112 9.25 -7.73 -3.78
C TYR A 112 7.82 -8.19 -3.44
N PHE A 113 7.37 -9.25 -4.09
CA PHE A 113 6.14 -9.97 -3.77
C PHE A 113 6.48 -11.45 -3.56
N GLY A 114 6.08 -12.01 -2.41
CA GLY A 114 6.34 -13.39 -2.03
C GLY A 114 5.20 -14.04 -1.27
N GLY A 115 5.36 -15.30 -0.91
CA GLY A 115 4.43 -16.02 -0.03
C GLY A 115 4.57 -15.59 1.43
N ALA A 116 3.52 -15.79 2.22
CA ALA A 116 3.58 -15.49 3.66
C ALA A 116 4.62 -16.34 4.39
N GLU A 117 4.86 -17.57 3.92
CA GLU A 117 5.83 -18.51 4.44
C GLU A 117 7.29 -18.06 4.28
N GLU A 118 7.52 -17.06 3.43
CA GLU A 118 8.85 -16.50 3.20
C GLU A 118 9.29 -15.49 4.27
N LEU A 119 8.39 -15.09 5.19
CA LEU A 119 8.68 -14.04 6.17
C LEU A 119 9.99 -14.30 6.95
N ALA A 120 10.15 -15.50 7.49
CA ALA A 120 11.32 -15.84 8.31
C ALA A 120 12.63 -15.72 7.53
N SER A 121 12.68 -16.27 6.31
CA SER A 121 13.86 -16.18 5.45
C SER A 121 14.10 -14.75 4.98
N TYR A 122 13.04 -14.01 4.61
CA TYR A 122 13.13 -12.63 4.18
C TYR A 122 13.72 -11.73 5.27
N VAL A 123 13.29 -11.91 6.53
CA VAL A 123 13.82 -11.16 7.68
C VAL A 123 15.25 -11.59 8.01
N ALA A 124 15.53 -12.89 8.04
CA ALA A 124 16.86 -13.42 8.36
C ALA A 124 17.95 -12.92 7.38
N GLU A 125 17.65 -12.85 6.09
CA GLU A 125 18.58 -12.32 5.07
C GLU A 125 18.93 -10.84 5.26
N ARG A 126 18.12 -10.09 5.98
CA ARG A 126 18.28 -8.62 6.19
C ARG A 126 18.84 -8.27 7.56
N GLU A 127 18.93 -9.26 8.47
CA GLU A 127 19.53 -9.16 9.79
C GLU A 127 19.14 -7.90 10.60
N PRO A 128 17.84 -7.51 10.66
CA PRO A 128 17.44 -6.30 11.38
C PRO A 128 17.72 -6.46 12.89
N GLN A 129 18.25 -5.40 13.51
CA GLN A 129 18.47 -5.37 14.95
C GLN A 129 17.23 -4.86 15.70
N ARG A 130 16.42 -4.04 15.04
CA ARG A 130 15.20 -3.46 15.61
C ARG A 130 14.04 -3.50 14.61
N ILE A 131 13.01 -4.26 14.98
CA ILE A 131 11.79 -4.41 14.19
C ILE A 131 10.65 -3.63 14.87
N GLY A 132 10.07 -2.67 14.14
CA GLY A 132 8.84 -1.98 14.55
C GLY A 132 7.60 -2.75 14.15
N VAL A 133 6.55 -2.65 14.97
CA VAL A 133 5.23 -3.24 14.69
C VAL A 133 4.12 -2.28 15.10
N ASN A 134 2.92 -2.44 14.55
CA ASN A 134 1.79 -1.55 14.79
C ASN A 134 1.11 -1.85 16.15
N MET A 135 1.73 -1.38 17.22
CA MET A 135 1.18 -1.40 18.58
C MET A 135 1.27 -0.01 19.19
N ALA A 136 0.14 0.60 19.55
CA ALA A 136 0.09 1.95 20.08
C ALA A 136 -0.97 2.07 21.21
N ALA A 137 -0.60 2.71 22.30
CA ALA A 137 -1.51 2.90 23.45
C ALA A 137 -2.56 4.00 23.21
N SER A 138 -2.33 4.94 22.28
CA SER A 138 -3.15 6.16 22.15
C SER A 138 -3.57 6.50 20.71
N ILE A 139 -3.05 5.80 19.70
CA ILE A 139 -3.33 6.08 18.29
C ILE A 139 -3.90 4.82 17.64
N GLY A 140 -5.23 4.72 17.55
CA GLY A 140 -5.91 3.54 17.02
C GLY A 140 -5.53 3.21 15.56
N GLY A 141 -5.12 4.18 14.75
CA GLY A 141 -4.59 3.95 13.40
C GLY A 141 -3.21 3.29 13.37
N ALA A 142 -2.51 3.25 14.51
CA ALA A 142 -1.21 2.60 14.66
C ALA A 142 -1.26 1.38 15.61
N ASP A 143 -2.47 0.91 15.99
CA ASP A 143 -2.70 -0.21 16.92
C ASP A 143 -3.45 -1.34 16.18
N GLY A 144 -2.86 -1.82 15.10
CA GLY A 144 -3.44 -2.89 14.25
C GLY A 144 -3.02 -4.30 14.64
N LEU A 145 -1.95 -4.46 15.43
CA LEU A 145 -1.41 -5.75 15.79
C LEU A 145 -2.13 -6.36 16.99
N SER A 146 -3.06 -7.28 16.74
CA SER A 146 -3.70 -8.03 17.83
C SER A 146 -2.70 -8.88 18.62
N HIS A 147 -3.04 -9.22 19.87
CA HIS A 147 -2.20 -10.13 20.67
C HIS A 147 -1.96 -11.47 19.96
N THR A 148 -2.97 -12.05 19.31
CA THR A 148 -2.81 -13.29 18.54
C THR A 148 -1.85 -13.12 17.37
N SER A 149 -1.94 -12.01 16.65
CA SER A 149 -1.03 -11.70 15.53
C SER A 149 0.40 -11.47 16.01
N TYR A 150 0.57 -10.85 17.18
CA TYR A 150 1.88 -10.68 17.81
C TYR A 150 2.50 -12.02 18.20
N LEU A 151 1.73 -12.91 18.83
CA LEU A 151 2.24 -14.26 19.18
C LEU A 151 2.55 -15.10 17.94
N HIS A 152 1.80 -14.92 16.86
CA HIS A 152 2.11 -15.55 15.58
C HIS A 152 3.43 -15.01 15.03
N LEU A 153 3.56 -13.69 14.87
CA LEU A 153 4.78 -13.06 14.37
C LEU A 153 6.02 -13.51 15.14
N ARG A 154 5.93 -13.58 16.47
CA ARG A 154 7.02 -14.04 17.34
C ARG A 154 7.41 -15.51 17.18
N ARG A 155 6.55 -16.34 16.60
CA ARG A 155 6.88 -17.75 16.29
C ARG A 155 7.50 -17.88 14.91
N GLU A 156 7.17 -16.98 13.99
CA GLU A 156 7.74 -16.97 12.64
C GLU A 156 9.16 -16.40 12.61
N LEU A 157 9.49 -15.50 13.54
CA LEU A 157 10.80 -14.85 13.69
C LEU A 157 11.61 -15.42 14.86
#